data_94cb116726ae98c2da1138b615207dcb
#
_entry.id   94cb116726ae98c2da1138b615207dcb
#
_cell.length_a   1.000
_cell.length_b   1.000
_cell.length_c   1.000
_cell.angle_alpha   90.00
_cell.angle_beta   90.00
_cell.angle_gamma   90.00
#
_symmetry.space_group_name_H-M   'P 1'
#
loop_
_entity.id
_entity.type
_entity.pdbx_description
1 polymer ?
#
loop_
_entity_poly.entity_id
_entity_poly.type
_entity_poly.pdbx_seq_one_letter_code
_entity_poly.pdbx_strand_id
1 'polypeptide(L)'
;MKKKYLLLAILISCMHIVFAQSDYRVVFDLTSKDSLDHKAVLRWVNEVAKASPDAKMEVVMYGQGVNMVTKNRSVVEEAVTKLVGNKNISFKVCEVALKNQGISKEQLLPGIEIVPDGIYEIIQKQREGWGYIKAVH
;
A
#
# COMPACT_ATOMS: atom_id res chain seq x y z
N MET A 1 24.69 -48.15 8.50
CA MET A 1 23.89 -47.39 9.46
C MET A 1 24.11 -45.87 9.32
N LYS A 2 25.34 -45.37 9.26
CA LYS A 2 25.63 -43.92 9.14
C LYS A 2 24.99 -43.22 7.92
N LYS A 3 24.93 -43.86 6.75
CA LYS A 3 24.30 -43.32 5.55
C LYS A 3 22.79 -43.14 5.67
N LYS A 4 22.10 -43.99 6.42
CA LYS A 4 20.64 -43.89 6.66
C LYS A 4 20.29 -42.68 7.54
N TYR A 5 21.08 -42.37 8.54
CA TYR A 5 20.92 -41.22 9.41
C TYR A 5 21.24 -39.91 8.71
N LEU A 6 22.21 -39.92 7.78
CA LEU A 6 22.56 -38.76 6.97
C LEU A 6 21.39 -38.36 6.03
N LEU A 7 20.75 -39.34 5.36
CA LEU A 7 19.57 -39.13 4.53
C LEU A 7 18.35 -38.63 5.33
N LEU A 8 18.15 -39.18 6.54
CA LEU A 8 17.10 -38.71 7.43
C LEU A 8 17.31 -37.26 7.90
N ALA A 9 18.55 -36.89 8.22
CA ALA A 9 18.91 -35.54 8.61
C ALA A 9 18.68 -34.50 7.47
N ILE A 10 18.98 -34.88 6.22
CA ILE A 10 18.74 -34.05 5.04
C ILE A 10 17.22 -33.88 4.79
N LEU A 11 16.41 -34.93 4.97
CA LEU A 11 14.97 -34.87 4.82
C LEU A 11 14.30 -33.95 5.86
N ILE A 12 14.78 -33.98 7.10
CA ILE A 12 14.30 -33.11 8.19
C ILE A 12 14.71 -31.65 7.95
N SER A 13 15.89 -31.38 7.40
CA SER A 13 16.38 -30.04 7.06
C SER A 13 15.54 -29.40 5.95
N CYS A 14 15.04 -30.17 4.99
CA CYS A 14 14.16 -29.66 3.93
C CYS A 14 12.74 -29.29 4.40
N MET A 15 12.27 -29.82 5.55
CA MET A 15 10.94 -29.50 6.08
C MET A 15 10.81 -28.09 6.67
N HIS A 16 11.91 -27.43 6.99
CA HIS A 16 11.88 -26.06 7.55
C HIS A 16 11.73 -24.94 6.50
N ILE A 17 11.71 -25.24 5.22
CA ILE A 17 11.63 -24.24 4.13
C ILE A 17 10.18 -23.85 3.77
N VAL A 18 9.16 -24.52 4.30
CA VAL A 18 7.77 -24.40 3.80
C VAL A 18 6.93 -23.36 4.53
N PHE A 19 7.41 -22.72 5.56
CA PHE A 19 6.68 -21.64 6.25
C PHE A 19 7.38 -20.27 6.14
N ALA A 20 7.83 -19.91 4.96
CA ALA A 20 7.92 -18.50 4.65
C ALA A 20 6.47 -18.01 4.48
N GLN A 21 5.84 -17.60 5.57
CA GLN A 21 4.66 -16.74 5.51
C GLN A 21 5.04 -15.58 4.59
N SER A 22 4.44 -15.52 3.40
CA SER A 22 4.71 -14.44 2.46
C SER A 22 4.30 -13.16 3.17
N ASP A 23 5.27 -12.33 3.52
CA ASP A 23 5.06 -10.98 4.07
C ASP A 23 4.34 -10.20 2.96
N TYR A 24 3.00 -10.25 2.95
CA TYR A 24 2.18 -9.64 1.91
C TYR A 24 2.26 -8.13 2.04
N ARG A 25 2.97 -7.51 1.11
CA ARG A 25 3.18 -6.07 1.06
C ARG A 25 2.87 -5.56 -0.33
N VAL A 26 2.06 -4.53 -0.43
CA VAL A 26 1.69 -3.95 -1.72
C VAL A 26 1.62 -2.42 -1.65
N VAL A 27 2.16 -1.77 -2.67
CA VAL A 27 2.01 -0.35 -2.92
C VAL A 27 1.05 -0.12 -4.09
N PHE A 28 0.02 0.68 -3.84
CA PHE A 28 -0.93 1.14 -4.86
C PHE A 28 -0.50 2.51 -5.36
N ASP A 29 -0.41 2.65 -6.67
CA ASP A 29 -0.03 3.89 -7.35
C ASP A 29 -1.29 4.57 -7.90
N LEU A 30 -1.67 5.73 -7.37
CA LEU A 30 -2.85 6.49 -7.77
C LEU A 30 -2.48 7.89 -8.28
N THR A 31 -2.72 8.14 -9.57
CA THR A 31 -2.49 9.45 -10.21
C THR A 31 -3.75 10.08 -10.77
N SER A 32 -4.82 9.31 -10.90
CA SER A 32 -6.08 9.72 -11.53
C SER A 32 -6.92 10.62 -10.63
N LYS A 33 -7.64 11.55 -11.26
CA LYS A 33 -8.73 12.31 -10.61
C LYS A 33 -10.08 11.59 -10.64
N ASP A 34 -10.16 10.46 -11.37
CA ASP A 34 -11.42 9.75 -11.56
C ASP A 34 -11.88 9.12 -10.23
N SER A 35 -13.11 9.42 -9.86
CA SER A 35 -13.72 8.88 -8.65
C SER A 35 -13.89 7.35 -8.68
N LEU A 36 -13.97 6.75 -9.87
CA LEU A 36 -14.02 5.29 -10.01
C LEU A 36 -12.68 4.65 -9.64
N ASP A 37 -11.56 5.26 -10.01
CA ASP A 37 -10.23 4.81 -9.59
C ASP A 37 -10.06 4.94 -8.07
N HIS A 38 -10.55 6.06 -7.46
CA HIS A 38 -10.51 6.25 -6.00
C HIS A 38 -11.33 5.16 -5.28
N LYS A 39 -12.52 4.82 -5.79
CA LYS A 39 -13.35 3.75 -5.23
C LYS A 39 -12.72 2.36 -5.45
N ALA A 40 -12.12 2.14 -6.62
CA ALA A 40 -11.49 0.87 -6.96
C ALA A 40 -10.31 0.57 -6.03
N VAL A 41 -9.40 1.52 -5.80
CA VAL A 41 -8.26 1.30 -4.91
C VAL A 41 -8.70 0.98 -3.48
N LEU A 42 -9.73 1.66 -2.95
CA LEU A 42 -10.27 1.36 -1.62
C LEU A 42 -10.92 -0.02 -1.54
N ARG A 43 -11.62 -0.44 -2.61
CA ARG A 43 -12.15 -1.80 -2.69
C ARG A 43 -11.04 -2.83 -2.62
N TRP A 44 -9.97 -2.67 -3.42
CA TRP A 44 -8.82 -3.59 -3.42
C TRP A 44 -8.11 -3.63 -2.07
N VAL A 45 -7.90 -2.48 -1.43
CA VAL A 45 -7.34 -2.41 -0.06
C VAL A 45 -8.18 -3.24 0.91
N ASN A 46 -9.52 -3.10 0.86
CA ASN A 46 -10.42 -3.87 1.72
C ASN A 46 -10.40 -5.37 1.39
N GLU A 47 -10.35 -5.75 0.11
CA GLU A 47 -10.26 -7.14 -0.33
C GLU A 47 -8.98 -7.80 0.18
N VAL A 48 -7.83 -7.11 0.03
CA VAL A 48 -6.55 -7.60 0.55
C VAL A 48 -6.56 -7.70 2.08
N ALA A 49 -7.08 -6.69 2.78
CA ALA A 49 -7.16 -6.71 4.24
C ALA A 49 -8.03 -7.85 4.78
N LYS A 50 -9.09 -8.24 4.05
CA LYS A 50 -9.93 -9.40 4.40
C LYS A 50 -9.22 -10.74 4.13
N ALA A 51 -8.54 -10.84 3.00
CA ALA A 51 -7.84 -12.08 2.60
C ALA A 51 -6.55 -12.31 3.41
N SER A 52 -5.86 -11.24 3.80
CA SER A 52 -4.59 -11.26 4.51
C SER A 52 -4.57 -10.16 5.58
N PRO A 53 -5.07 -10.42 6.79
CA PRO A 53 -5.21 -9.40 7.85
C PRO A 53 -3.89 -8.72 8.26
N ASP A 54 -2.76 -9.40 8.09
CA ASP A 54 -1.43 -8.89 8.40
C ASP A 54 -0.74 -8.20 7.20
N ALA A 55 -1.41 -8.14 6.05
CA ALA A 55 -0.89 -7.49 4.85
C ALA A 55 -0.61 -6.01 5.10
N LYS A 56 0.56 -5.55 4.68
CA LYS A 56 0.92 -4.13 4.70
C LYS A 56 0.60 -3.49 3.37
N MET A 57 -0.16 -2.42 3.41
CA MET A 57 -0.61 -1.72 2.22
C MET A 57 -0.30 -0.23 2.30
N GLU A 58 0.15 0.31 1.19
CA GLU A 58 0.41 1.74 1.07
C GLU A 58 -0.25 2.26 -0.21
N VAL A 59 -1.05 3.32 -0.09
CA VAL A 59 -1.62 4.02 -1.24
C VAL A 59 -0.84 5.31 -1.43
N VAL A 60 -0.08 5.39 -2.52
CA VAL A 60 0.73 6.57 -2.86
C VAL A 60 -0.01 7.39 -3.91
N MET A 61 -0.32 8.63 -3.56
CA MET A 61 -1.07 9.56 -4.41
C MET A 61 -0.19 10.70 -4.89
N TYR A 62 -0.13 10.91 -6.19
CA TYR A 62 0.53 12.04 -6.83
C TYR A 62 -0.26 12.50 -8.06
N GLY A 63 0.20 13.53 -8.77
CA GLY A 63 -0.61 14.13 -9.83
C GLY A 63 -2.02 14.49 -9.32
N GLN A 64 -3.05 14.15 -10.05
CA GLN A 64 -4.45 14.42 -9.68
C GLN A 64 -5.00 13.44 -8.62
N GLY A 65 -4.30 12.34 -8.34
CA GLY A 65 -4.69 11.36 -7.31
C GLY A 65 -4.77 11.93 -5.90
N VAL A 66 -4.07 13.05 -5.62
CA VAL A 66 -4.13 13.74 -4.32
C VAL A 66 -5.54 14.23 -3.96
N ASN A 67 -6.43 14.38 -4.94
CA ASN A 67 -7.83 14.75 -4.71
C ASN A 67 -8.58 13.72 -3.85
N MET A 68 -8.17 12.45 -3.89
CA MET A 68 -8.78 11.39 -3.09
C MET A 68 -8.74 11.68 -1.58
N VAL A 69 -7.75 12.41 -1.11
CA VAL A 69 -7.53 12.69 0.32
C VAL A 69 -7.56 14.18 0.66
N THR A 70 -8.04 15.01 -0.26
CA THR A 70 -8.20 16.46 -0.05
C THR A 70 -9.63 16.77 0.34
N LYS A 71 -9.83 17.44 1.49
CA LYS A 71 -11.14 17.90 1.97
C LYS A 71 -11.88 18.69 0.88
N ASN A 72 -13.17 18.50 0.77
CA ASN A 72 -14.04 19.12 -0.23
C ASN A 72 -13.75 18.74 -1.71
N ARG A 73 -12.77 17.85 -1.96
CA ARG A 73 -12.50 17.27 -3.28
C ARG A 73 -12.71 15.75 -3.30
N SER A 74 -12.51 15.11 -2.15
CA SER A 74 -12.66 13.67 -2.01
C SER A 74 -14.13 13.26 -2.06
N VAL A 75 -14.43 12.23 -2.85
CA VAL A 75 -15.75 11.56 -2.89
C VAL A 75 -15.78 10.29 -2.04
N VAL A 76 -14.66 9.99 -1.36
CA VAL A 76 -14.45 8.76 -0.57
C VAL A 76 -13.93 9.07 0.84
N GLU A 77 -14.12 10.28 1.33
CA GLU A 77 -13.57 10.80 2.59
C GLU A 77 -13.86 9.87 3.78
N GLU A 78 -15.13 9.45 3.95
CA GLU A 78 -15.53 8.56 5.03
C GLU A 78 -14.80 7.20 4.96
N ALA A 79 -14.65 6.63 3.77
CA ALA A 79 -14.00 5.34 3.58
C ALA A 79 -12.49 5.43 3.86
N VAL A 80 -11.82 6.50 3.43
CA VAL A 80 -10.42 6.77 3.76
C VAL A 80 -10.24 6.91 5.27
N THR A 81 -11.08 7.73 5.91
CA THR A 81 -11.01 7.99 7.36
C THR A 81 -11.15 6.71 8.19
N LYS A 82 -12.01 5.78 7.77
CA LYS A 82 -12.12 4.46 8.41
C LYS A 82 -10.86 3.61 8.29
N LEU A 83 -10.17 3.68 7.15
CA LEU A 83 -8.97 2.88 6.88
C LEU A 83 -7.71 3.44 7.51
N VAL A 84 -7.60 4.75 7.68
CA VAL A 84 -6.45 5.42 8.32
C VAL A 84 -6.18 4.89 9.74
N GLY A 85 -7.21 4.40 10.45
CA GLY A 85 -7.04 3.79 11.78
C GLY A 85 -6.37 2.40 11.77
N ASN A 86 -6.22 1.76 10.62
CA ASN A 86 -5.58 0.47 10.51
C ASN A 86 -4.06 0.63 10.40
N LYS A 87 -3.31 0.12 11.39
CA LYS A 87 -1.83 0.19 11.46
C LYS A 87 -1.09 -0.42 10.27
N ASN A 88 -1.75 -1.26 9.49
CA ASN A 88 -1.18 -1.95 8.32
C ASN A 88 -1.50 -1.22 7.00
N ILE A 89 -2.27 -0.13 7.05
CA ILE A 89 -2.68 0.64 5.86
C ILE A 89 -2.20 2.08 6.03
N SER A 90 -1.44 2.58 5.06
CA SER A 90 -1.01 3.97 5.01
C SER A 90 -1.44 4.66 3.73
N PHE A 91 -1.76 5.93 3.85
CA PHE A 91 -2.09 6.82 2.73
C PHE A 91 -1.04 7.92 2.66
N LYS A 92 -0.31 7.99 1.55
CA LYS A 92 0.80 8.94 1.36
C LYS A 92 0.56 9.83 0.16
N VAL A 93 0.80 11.12 0.31
CA VAL A 93 0.69 12.10 -0.77
C VAL A 93 2.05 12.70 -1.09
N CYS A 94 2.27 12.93 -2.37
CA CYS A 94 3.47 13.58 -2.89
C CYS A 94 3.44 15.09 -2.60
N GLU A 95 4.45 15.61 -1.89
CA GLU A 95 4.57 17.04 -1.58
C GLU A 95 4.66 17.89 -2.85
N VAL A 96 5.39 17.41 -3.86
CA VAL A 96 5.50 18.10 -5.16
C VAL A 96 4.13 18.27 -5.81
N ALA A 97 3.28 17.22 -5.77
CA ALA A 97 1.93 17.29 -6.33
C ALA A 97 1.03 18.26 -5.55
N LEU A 98 1.14 18.30 -4.22
CA LEU A 98 0.41 19.27 -3.39
C LEU A 98 0.80 20.70 -3.77
N LYS A 99 2.10 21.00 -3.86
CA LYS A 99 2.61 22.32 -4.25
C LYS A 99 2.11 22.73 -5.64
N ASN A 100 2.17 21.84 -6.61
CA ASN A 100 1.73 22.10 -7.97
C ASN A 100 0.22 22.40 -8.07
N GLN A 101 -0.57 21.90 -7.13
CA GLN A 101 -2.04 22.09 -7.11
C GLN A 101 -2.47 23.15 -6.08
N GLY A 102 -1.55 23.80 -5.37
CA GLY A 102 -1.85 24.79 -4.35
C GLY A 102 -2.65 24.22 -3.16
N ILE A 103 -2.41 22.94 -2.83
CA ILE A 103 -3.07 22.27 -1.70
C ILE A 103 -2.16 22.36 -0.49
N SER A 104 -2.67 22.94 0.61
CA SER A 104 -1.98 22.98 1.89
C SER A 104 -2.22 21.72 2.72
N LYS A 105 -1.35 21.47 3.72
CA LYS A 105 -1.46 20.32 4.61
C LYS A 105 -2.78 20.29 5.37
N GLU A 106 -3.31 21.43 5.75
CA GLU A 106 -4.56 21.59 6.51
C GLU A 106 -5.80 21.16 5.69
N GLN A 107 -5.67 21.14 4.37
CA GLN A 107 -6.71 20.68 3.46
C GLN A 107 -6.73 19.16 3.30
N LEU A 108 -5.74 18.45 3.82
CA LEU A 108 -5.73 16.98 3.79
C LEU A 108 -6.65 16.40 4.87
N LEU A 109 -7.15 15.20 4.60
CA LEU A 109 -7.85 14.40 5.60
C LEU A 109 -6.90 14.04 6.76
N PRO A 110 -7.42 13.87 7.98
CA PRO A 110 -6.59 13.44 9.12
C PRO A 110 -5.89 12.10 8.86
N GLY A 111 -4.65 11.97 9.32
CA GLY A 111 -3.86 10.74 9.23
C GLY A 111 -3.22 10.48 7.87
N ILE A 112 -3.30 11.42 6.93
CA ILE A 112 -2.59 11.35 5.65
C ILE A 112 -1.14 11.79 5.86
N GLU A 113 -0.20 10.97 5.37
CA GLU A 113 1.22 11.25 5.42
C GLU A 113 1.68 11.98 4.16
N ILE A 114 2.62 12.91 4.31
CA ILE A 114 3.25 13.61 3.19
C ILE A 114 4.63 13.02 2.97
N VAL A 115 4.91 12.60 1.74
CA VAL A 115 6.25 12.18 1.30
C VAL A 115 6.83 13.22 0.35
N PRO A 116 8.15 13.43 0.34
CA PRO A 116 8.78 14.43 -0.53
C PRO A 116 8.48 14.20 -2.02
N ASP A 117 8.49 12.95 -2.46
CA ASP A 117 8.23 12.55 -3.85
C ASP A 117 7.53 11.19 -3.89
N GLY A 118 6.33 11.15 -4.50
CA GLY A 118 5.52 9.92 -4.57
C GLY A 118 6.11 8.86 -5.50
N ILE A 119 6.79 9.26 -6.58
CA ILE A 119 7.45 8.31 -7.50
C ILE A 119 8.63 7.65 -6.80
N TYR A 120 9.43 8.43 -6.08
CA TYR A 120 10.55 7.89 -5.30
C TYR A 120 10.07 6.94 -4.20
N GLU A 121 8.98 7.27 -3.50
CA GLU A 121 8.37 6.40 -2.50
C GLU A 121 7.99 5.03 -3.09
N ILE A 122 7.34 5.02 -4.26
CA ILE A 122 6.98 3.77 -4.96
C ILE A 122 8.23 2.95 -5.31
N ILE A 123 9.28 3.59 -5.86
CA ILE A 123 10.54 2.92 -6.20
C ILE A 123 11.18 2.33 -4.94
N GLN A 124 11.16 3.06 -3.84
CA GLN A 124 11.69 2.59 -2.55
C GLN A 124 10.95 1.33 -2.09
N LYS A 125 9.61 1.34 -2.12
CA LYS A 125 8.79 0.18 -1.75
C LYS A 125 9.08 -1.04 -2.64
N GLN A 126 9.22 -0.84 -3.94
CA GLN A 126 9.58 -1.93 -4.84
C GLN A 126 10.97 -2.50 -4.55
N ARG A 127 11.96 -1.67 -4.19
CA ARG A 127 13.28 -2.13 -3.75
C ARG A 127 13.21 -2.92 -2.44
N GLU A 128 12.27 -2.61 -1.56
CA GLU A 128 11.99 -3.35 -0.33
C GLU A 128 11.21 -4.66 -0.57
N GLY A 129 10.91 -4.99 -1.82
CA GLY A 129 10.20 -6.23 -2.20
C GLY A 129 8.68 -6.13 -2.13
N TRP A 130 8.11 -4.94 -2.11
CA TRP A 130 6.66 -4.76 -2.18
C TRP A 130 6.12 -5.06 -3.59
N GLY A 131 4.96 -5.69 -3.65
CA GLY A 131 4.18 -5.76 -4.88
C GLY A 131 3.71 -4.37 -5.30
N TYR A 132 3.44 -4.19 -6.60
CA TYR A 132 2.99 -2.92 -7.16
C TYR A 132 1.69 -3.10 -7.93
N ILE A 133 0.74 -2.20 -7.69
CA ILE A 133 -0.53 -2.15 -8.42
C ILE A 133 -0.80 -0.72 -8.85
N LYS A 134 -0.95 -0.50 -10.15
CA LYS A 134 -1.47 0.77 -10.69
C LYS A 134 -2.97 0.84 -10.44
N ALA A 135 -3.42 1.88 -9.75
CA ALA A 135 -4.84 2.08 -9.48
C ALA A 135 -5.53 2.73 -10.68
N VAL A 136 -6.12 1.90 -11.52
CA VAL A 136 -6.98 2.25 -12.65
C VAL A 136 -8.16 1.27 -12.68
N HIS A 137 -9.36 1.71 -13.11
CA HIS A 137 -10.54 0.84 -13.27
C HIS A 137 -10.67 0.31 -14.69
#